data_1567739fb40c34d0d83eca5008cc6295
#
_entry.id   1567739fb40c34d0d83eca5008cc6295
#
_cell.length_a   1.000
_cell.length_b   1.000
_cell.length_c   1.000
_cell.angle_alpha   90.00
_cell.angle_beta   90.00
_cell.angle_gamma   90.00
#
_symmetry.space_group_name_H-M   'P 1'
#
loop_
_entity.id
_entity.type
_entity.pdbx_description
1 polymer ?
#
loop_
_entity_poly.entity_id
_entity_poly.type
_entity_poly.pdbx_seq_one_letter_code
_entity_poly.pdbx_strand_id
1 'polypeptide(L)'
;MAPALLLPLLAGCEQRVAREEPAAPFVFRSLNLRQQDAQGRPAWQLTSPEARYDLSRKVAQAQELRGTIFSGGKPLYRLSATSGTVLNDGALIQLEGMATLERLGSQPVVVRARRVRWYPRQARMVLDQRPIATDRDLQISADRAVFRIDQDKLELRGAPAFTRRTAAAPASAEIVLTASSVDWYPTSGNLIAPGPIRAVRRLAAGKAPQTLTAPSLQGNTLQQNLVLQAPVRFSDPAAKAVLQGGETTIELTRQVVTSRHRFTGAIDKLKLAGHGFELLNRQRLAVITSACRLQQPGETLTARRCQWNWSNQAIEARGGVVLQRQANDQITRARRLVGRIGANGLAVFTSPGSRVETRLRLPSGTQGQSPNAQADRPPIAL
;
A
#
# COMPACT_ATOMS: atom_id res chain seq x y z
N MET A 1 -108.70 -9.65 -18.12
CA MET A 1 -108.09 -9.35 -16.78
C MET A 1 -106.64 -9.77 -16.84
N ALA A 2 -105.72 -8.86 -17.08
CA ALA A 2 -104.27 -9.10 -17.04
C ALA A 2 -103.66 -8.14 -16.07
N PRO A 3 -102.80 -8.53 -15.10
CA PRO A 3 -102.11 -7.57 -14.25
C PRO A 3 -100.82 -7.13 -14.89
N ALA A 4 -100.60 -5.80 -14.88
CA ALA A 4 -99.38 -5.14 -15.29
C ALA A 4 -98.28 -5.34 -14.22
N LEU A 5 -97.09 -5.79 -14.68
CA LEU A 5 -95.86 -5.91 -13.84
C LEU A 5 -95.10 -4.58 -13.96
N LEU A 6 -95.02 -3.82 -12.85
CA LEU A 6 -94.11 -2.66 -12.72
C LEU A 6 -92.71 -3.20 -12.33
N LEU A 7 -91.67 -2.90 -13.19
CA LEU A 7 -90.26 -3.04 -12.81
C LEU A 7 -89.77 -1.74 -12.19
N PRO A 8 -89.03 -1.73 -11.07
CA PRO A 8 -88.36 -0.54 -10.57
C PRO A 8 -87.05 -0.40 -11.24
N LEU A 9 -86.77 0.78 -11.83
CA LEU A 9 -85.47 1.26 -12.31
C LEU A 9 -84.58 1.56 -11.11
N LEU A 10 -83.57 0.69 -10.90
CA LEU A 10 -82.44 0.96 -10.00
C LEU A 10 -81.47 1.92 -10.72
N ALA A 11 -81.53 3.21 -10.39
CA ALA A 11 -80.48 4.17 -10.75
C ALA A 11 -79.24 3.89 -9.88
N GLY A 12 -78.22 3.22 -10.44
CA GLY A 12 -76.93 3.06 -9.81
C GLY A 12 -76.16 4.40 -9.86
N CYS A 13 -75.95 5.04 -8.72
CA CYS A 13 -74.99 6.13 -8.56
C CYS A 13 -73.58 5.53 -8.71
N GLU A 14 -72.95 5.63 -9.90
CA GLU A 14 -71.52 5.48 -10.02
C GLU A 14 -70.82 6.63 -9.28
N GLN A 15 -70.32 6.35 -8.08
CA GLN A 15 -69.36 7.22 -7.40
C GLN A 15 -68.07 7.22 -8.24
N ARG A 16 -67.91 8.27 -9.06
CA ARG A 16 -66.59 8.60 -9.62
C ARG A 16 -65.65 8.88 -8.46
N VAL A 17 -64.82 7.90 -8.11
CA VAL A 17 -63.66 8.13 -7.30
C VAL A 17 -62.81 9.14 -8.07
N ALA A 18 -62.79 10.38 -7.64
CA ALA A 18 -61.91 11.41 -8.17
C ALA A 18 -60.47 10.87 -7.95
N ARG A 19 -59.80 10.51 -9.03
CA ARG A 19 -58.34 10.31 -9.02
C ARG A 19 -57.74 11.62 -8.58
N GLU A 20 -57.27 11.73 -7.33
CA GLU A 20 -56.42 12.80 -6.88
C GLU A 20 -55.24 12.91 -7.89
N GLU A 21 -55.21 13.93 -8.69
CA GLU A 21 -54.04 14.25 -9.52
C GLU A 21 -52.84 14.43 -8.57
N PRO A 22 -51.71 13.71 -8.80
CA PRO A 22 -50.55 13.88 -7.96
C PRO A 22 -50.11 15.34 -7.97
N ALA A 23 -50.01 15.94 -6.78
CA ALA A 23 -49.59 17.33 -6.62
C ALA A 23 -48.29 17.58 -7.39
N ALA A 24 -48.27 18.65 -8.20
CA ALA A 24 -47.08 19.01 -8.97
C ALA A 24 -45.89 19.23 -8.03
N PRO A 25 -44.70 18.76 -8.39
CA PRO A 25 -43.52 18.93 -7.55
C PRO A 25 -43.15 20.40 -7.40
N PHE A 26 -42.81 20.84 -6.20
CA PHE A 26 -42.32 22.17 -5.94
C PHE A 26 -40.88 22.33 -6.43
N VAL A 27 -40.59 23.42 -7.13
CA VAL A 27 -39.23 23.77 -7.55
C VAL A 27 -38.69 24.85 -6.61
N PHE A 28 -37.59 24.57 -5.95
CA PHE A 28 -36.85 25.50 -5.11
C PHE A 28 -35.62 26.00 -5.87
N ARG A 29 -35.40 27.29 -5.92
CA ARG A 29 -34.18 27.91 -6.49
C ARG A 29 -32.99 27.83 -5.58
N SER A 30 -33.16 27.44 -4.33
CA SER A 30 -32.05 27.06 -3.43
C SER A 30 -32.54 26.07 -2.36
N LEU A 31 -31.79 25.02 -2.15
CA LEU A 31 -31.98 24.07 -1.06
C LEU A 31 -30.89 24.32 -0.01
N ASN A 32 -31.27 24.41 1.26
CA ASN A 32 -30.33 24.48 2.37
C ASN A 32 -30.84 23.62 3.52
N LEU A 33 -30.19 22.46 3.68
CA LEU A 33 -30.46 21.51 4.75
C LEU A 33 -29.36 21.63 5.79
N ARG A 34 -29.72 21.67 7.06
CA ARG A 34 -28.77 21.72 8.19
C ARG A 34 -29.21 20.78 9.28
N GLN A 35 -28.24 20.18 9.95
CA GLN A 35 -28.46 19.39 11.14
C GLN A 35 -27.46 19.76 12.22
N GLN A 36 -27.93 19.76 13.46
CA GLN A 36 -27.11 19.98 14.65
C GLN A 36 -26.86 18.65 15.36
N ASP A 37 -25.78 18.58 16.12
CA ASP A 37 -25.47 17.49 17.04
C ASP A 37 -26.31 17.61 18.32
N ALA A 38 -26.17 16.63 19.25
CA ALA A 38 -26.89 16.64 20.53
C ALA A 38 -26.56 17.83 21.43
N GLN A 39 -25.48 18.56 21.16
CA GLN A 39 -25.06 19.76 21.87
C GLN A 39 -25.48 21.08 21.16
N GLY A 40 -26.28 20.98 20.09
CA GLY A 40 -26.73 22.14 19.31
C GLY A 40 -25.70 22.72 18.35
N ARG A 41 -24.53 22.09 18.18
CA ARG A 41 -23.49 22.54 17.26
C ARG A 41 -23.75 22.03 15.85
N PRO A 42 -23.29 22.72 14.78
CA PRO A 42 -23.40 22.21 13.43
C PRO A 42 -22.79 20.80 13.31
N ALA A 43 -23.59 19.85 12.80
CA ALA A 43 -23.13 18.49 12.46
C ALA A 43 -22.87 18.37 10.97
N TRP A 44 -23.80 18.87 10.14
CA TRP A 44 -23.61 18.97 8.69
C TRP A 44 -24.53 20.01 8.08
N GLN A 45 -24.14 20.50 6.91
CA GLN A 45 -24.91 21.37 6.05
C GLN A 45 -24.81 20.86 4.60
N LEU A 46 -25.92 20.93 3.86
CA LEU A 46 -26.01 20.57 2.46
C LEU A 46 -26.78 21.65 1.71
N THR A 47 -26.23 22.14 0.59
CA THR A 47 -26.83 23.18 -0.26
C THR A 47 -26.88 22.72 -1.70
N SER A 48 -27.87 23.25 -2.45
CA SER A 48 -27.98 23.07 -3.89
C SER A 48 -28.60 24.32 -4.50
N PRO A 49 -28.18 24.78 -5.70
CA PRO A 49 -28.79 25.93 -6.39
C PRO A 49 -30.20 25.62 -6.87
N GLU A 50 -30.52 24.37 -7.16
CA GLU A 50 -31.86 23.97 -7.63
C GLU A 50 -32.25 22.62 -7.00
N ALA A 51 -33.48 22.54 -6.52
CA ALA A 51 -34.07 21.29 -6.05
C ALA A 51 -35.55 21.22 -6.41
N ARG A 52 -36.01 20.01 -6.73
CA ARG A 52 -37.42 19.66 -6.96
C ARG A 52 -37.88 18.76 -5.84
N TYR A 53 -38.95 19.15 -5.17
CA TYR A 53 -39.50 18.42 -4.05
C TYR A 53 -40.87 17.85 -4.38
N ASP A 54 -41.01 16.53 -4.25
CA ASP A 54 -42.26 15.82 -4.35
C ASP A 54 -42.79 15.56 -2.92
N LEU A 55 -43.84 16.30 -2.57
CA LEU A 55 -44.45 16.20 -1.23
C LEU A 55 -45.07 14.82 -0.97
N SER A 56 -45.67 14.20 -1.98
CA SER A 56 -46.36 12.92 -1.83
C SER A 56 -45.40 11.79 -1.55
N ARG A 57 -44.20 11.84 -2.15
CA ARG A 57 -43.15 10.83 -2.00
C ARG A 57 -42.09 11.19 -0.95
N LYS A 58 -42.11 12.43 -0.42
CA LYS A 58 -41.07 12.97 0.48
C LYS A 58 -39.66 12.87 -0.13
N VAL A 59 -39.52 13.22 -1.40
CA VAL A 59 -38.29 13.11 -2.18
C VAL A 59 -37.92 14.49 -2.70
N ALA A 60 -36.69 14.94 -2.38
CA ALA A 60 -36.07 16.08 -3.03
C ALA A 60 -34.98 15.63 -4.00
N GLN A 61 -35.08 16.03 -5.26
CA GLN A 61 -34.02 15.86 -6.26
C GLN A 61 -33.27 17.18 -6.39
N ALA A 62 -31.95 17.16 -6.28
CA ALA A 62 -31.10 18.34 -6.26
C ALA A 62 -29.92 18.17 -7.20
N GLN A 63 -29.45 19.30 -7.76
CA GLN A 63 -28.30 19.39 -8.67
C GLN A 63 -27.18 20.18 -8.02
N GLU A 64 -25.92 19.88 -8.41
CA GLU A 64 -24.73 20.58 -7.93
C GLU A 64 -24.67 20.69 -6.39
N LEU A 65 -24.84 19.55 -5.71
CA LEU A 65 -24.83 19.53 -4.25
C LEU A 65 -23.46 19.89 -3.70
N ARG A 66 -23.47 20.71 -2.67
CA ARG A 66 -22.30 21.08 -1.88
C ARG A 66 -22.62 20.93 -0.41
N GLY A 67 -21.73 20.36 0.35
CA GLY A 67 -21.93 20.11 1.78
C GLY A 67 -20.68 20.33 2.61
N THR A 68 -20.92 20.54 3.89
CA THR A 68 -19.87 20.57 4.91
C THR A 68 -20.26 19.65 6.05
N ILE A 69 -19.37 18.80 6.48
CA ILE A 69 -19.51 17.94 7.64
C ILE A 69 -18.61 18.51 8.73
N PHE A 70 -19.15 18.64 9.92
CA PHE A 70 -18.47 19.23 11.06
C PHE A 70 -18.13 18.16 12.10
N SER A 71 -17.08 18.40 12.87
CA SER A 71 -16.71 17.63 14.05
C SER A 71 -16.50 18.60 15.20
N GLY A 72 -17.29 18.46 16.29
CA GLY A 72 -17.23 19.41 17.39
C GLY A 72 -17.53 20.87 16.99
N GLY A 73 -18.39 21.07 15.98
CA GLY A 73 -18.73 22.40 15.43
C GLY A 73 -17.70 22.99 14.46
N LYS A 74 -16.57 22.35 14.23
CA LYS A 74 -15.54 22.78 13.26
C LYS A 74 -15.67 22.04 11.94
N PRO A 75 -15.52 22.71 10.78
CA PRO A 75 -15.55 22.06 9.48
C PRO A 75 -14.44 21.02 9.37
N LEU A 76 -14.79 19.77 9.05
CA LEU A 76 -13.84 18.66 8.92
C LEU A 76 -13.78 18.13 7.49
N TYR A 77 -14.93 17.99 6.82
CA TYR A 77 -15.00 17.51 5.45
C TYR A 77 -15.85 18.45 4.60
N ARG A 78 -15.45 18.62 3.35
CA ARG A 78 -16.25 19.21 2.27
C ARG A 78 -16.78 18.09 1.38
N LEU A 79 -18.05 18.19 1.02
CA LEU A 79 -18.74 17.24 0.14
C LEU A 79 -19.21 17.95 -1.12
N SER A 80 -19.10 17.32 -2.27
CA SER A 80 -19.73 17.78 -3.52
C SER A 80 -20.22 16.58 -4.33
N ALA A 81 -21.30 16.78 -5.10
CA ALA A 81 -21.82 15.78 -6.03
C ALA A 81 -22.54 16.47 -7.21
N THR A 82 -22.54 15.82 -8.37
CA THR A 82 -23.23 16.33 -9.56
C THR A 82 -24.74 16.41 -9.34
N SER A 83 -25.32 15.38 -8.76
CA SER A 83 -26.73 15.30 -8.42
C SER A 83 -26.96 14.50 -7.14
N GLY A 84 -28.16 14.62 -6.58
CA GLY A 84 -28.52 13.81 -5.45
C GLY A 84 -30.03 13.80 -5.17
N THR A 85 -30.41 12.79 -4.42
CA THR A 85 -31.79 12.58 -3.99
C THR A 85 -31.81 12.52 -2.46
N VAL A 86 -32.59 13.40 -1.85
CA VAL A 86 -32.86 13.40 -0.41
C VAL A 86 -34.18 12.68 -0.17
N LEU A 87 -34.13 11.64 0.61
CA LEU A 87 -35.25 10.75 0.89
C LEU A 87 -35.65 10.85 2.38
N ASN A 88 -36.96 10.75 2.66
CA ASN A 88 -37.51 10.71 4.01
C ASN A 88 -36.94 11.82 4.91
N ASP A 89 -37.06 13.07 4.43
CA ASP A 89 -36.65 14.28 5.17
C ASP A 89 -35.17 14.23 5.65
N GLY A 90 -34.28 13.68 4.79
CA GLY A 90 -32.85 13.60 5.07
C GLY A 90 -32.41 12.35 5.82
N ALA A 91 -33.26 11.35 6.01
CA ALA A 91 -32.84 10.07 6.60
C ALA A 91 -31.85 9.31 5.71
N LEU A 92 -31.99 9.48 4.39
CA LEU A 92 -31.06 8.97 3.37
C LEU A 92 -30.80 10.06 2.33
N ILE A 93 -29.55 10.35 2.06
CA ILE A 93 -29.10 11.24 1.00
C ILE A 93 -28.29 10.39 0.02
N GLN A 94 -28.80 10.21 -1.19
CA GLN A 94 -28.14 9.49 -2.25
C GLN A 94 -27.47 10.51 -3.18
N LEU A 95 -26.16 10.40 -3.37
CA LEU A 95 -25.35 11.24 -4.21
C LEU A 95 -24.92 10.44 -5.43
N GLU A 96 -25.05 11.03 -6.60
CA GLU A 96 -24.78 10.40 -7.89
C GLU A 96 -23.95 11.30 -8.82
N GLY A 97 -23.38 10.69 -9.84
CA GLY A 97 -22.37 11.31 -10.69
C GLY A 97 -20.98 11.18 -10.07
N MET A 98 -20.24 12.27 -9.98
CA MET A 98 -18.93 12.29 -9.29
C MET A 98 -19.12 12.89 -7.90
N ALA A 99 -19.28 12.04 -6.90
CA ALA A 99 -19.30 12.47 -5.51
C ALA A 99 -17.85 12.55 -4.98
N THR A 100 -17.51 13.68 -4.37
CA THR A 100 -16.18 13.94 -3.78
C THR A 100 -16.34 14.31 -2.33
N LEU A 101 -15.59 13.65 -1.46
CA LEU A 101 -15.44 13.97 -0.04
C LEU A 101 -13.98 14.38 0.18
N GLU A 102 -13.75 15.62 0.61
CA GLU A 102 -12.43 16.19 0.85
C GLU A 102 -12.27 16.52 2.33
N ARG A 103 -11.26 15.91 2.97
CA ARG A 103 -10.86 16.29 4.33
C ARG A 103 -10.16 17.65 4.29
N LEU A 104 -10.64 18.58 5.12
CA LEU A 104 -10.06 19.91 5.26
C LEU A 104 -8.83 19.88 6.17
N GLY A 105 -7.82 20.69 5.87
CA GLY A 105 -6.59 20.80 6.67
C GLY A 105 -5.33 20.89 5.80
N SER A 106 -4.17 20.86 6.45
CA SER A 106 -2.86 20.99 5.80
C SER A 106 -2.50 19.82 4.87
N GLN A 107 -3.15 18.69 5.07
CA GLN A 107 -2.94 17.49 4.25
C GLN A 107 -4.32 16.95 3.82
N PRO A 108 -4.83 17.41 2.69
CA PRO A 108 -6.14 17.01 2.22
C PRO A 108 -6.14 15.55 1.78
N VAL A 109 -7.12 14.80 2.28
CA VAL A 109 -7.46 13.47 1.79
C VAL A 109 -8.72 13.60 0.95
N VAL A 110 -8.69 13.09 -0.27
CA VAL A 110 -9.82 13.18 -1.20
C VAL A 110 -10.34 11.79 -1.51
N VAL A 111 -11.62 11.55 -1.22
CA VAL A 111 -12.32 10.32 -1.58
C VAL A 111 -13.33 10.62 -2.68
N ARG A 112 -13.28 9.85 -3.76
CA ARG A 112 -14.20 9.96 -4.89
C ARG A 112 -14.95 8.66 -5.11
N ALA A 113 -16.24 8.77 -5.41
CA ALA A 113 -17.09 7.63 -5.77
C ALA A 113 -18.16 8.07 -6.77
N ARG A 114 -18.67 7.12 -7.58
CA ARG A 114 -19.77 7.41 -8.52
C ARG A 114 -21.12 7.42 -7.85
N ARG A 115 -21.27 6.68 -6.74
CA ARG A 115 -22.49 6.64 -5.93
C ARG A 115 -22.13 6.63 -4.47
N VAL A 116 -22.80 7.50 -3.70
CA VAL A 116 -22.68 7.56 -2.24
C VAL A 116 -24.09 7.52 -1.64
N ARG A 117 -24.33 6.64 -0.70
CA ARG A 117 -25.51 6.63 0.14
C ARG A 117 -25.13 7.10 1.53
N TRP A 118 -25.55 8.29 1.87
CA TRP A 118 -25.27 8.91 3.16
C TRP A 118 -26.46 8.77 4.09
N TYR A 119 -26.21 8.23 5.26
CA TYR A 119 -27.15 8.04 6.36
C TYR A 119 -26.75 9.00 7.50
N PRO A 120 -27.21 10.26 7.50
CA PRO A 120 -26.74 11.28 8.45
C PRO A 120 -26.96 10.88 9.91
N ARG A 121 -28.12 10.32 10.26
CA ARG A 121 -28.45 9.87 11.63
C ARG A 121 -27.56 8.73 12.13
N GLN A 122 -26.94 7.97 11.22
CA GLN A 122 -26.03 6.87 11.53
C GLN A 122 -24.57 7.29 11.40
N ALA A 123 -24.29 8.55 11.14
CA ALA A 123 -22.96 9.08 10.83
C ALA A 123 -22.18 8.19 9.83
N ARG A 124 -22.87 7.66 8.80
CA ARG A 124 -22.34 6.65 7.89
C ARG A 124 -22.57 6.99 6.43
N MET A 125 -21.53 6.85 5.61
CA MET A 125 -21.62 6.86 4.16
C MET A 125 -21.20 5.51 3.58
N VAL A 126 -21.94 5.01 2.59
CA VAL A 126 -21.59 3.83 1.79
C VAL A 126 -21.24 4.33 0.39
N LEU A 127 -20.02 4.07 -0.03
CA LEU A 127 -19.45 4.47 -1.31
C LEU A 127 -19.36 3.23 -2.20
N ASP A 128 -20.06 3.25 -3.31
CA ASP A 128 -20.13 2.14 -4.26
C ASP A 128 -19.49 2.53 -5.60
N GLN A 129 -19.29 1.57 -6.49
CA GLN A 129 -18.77 1.74 -7.85
C GLN A 129 -17.32 2.26 -7.87
N ARG A 130 -16.43 1.49 -7.23
CA ARG A 130 -14.99 1.71 -7.19
C ARG A 130 -14.60 3.05 -6.55
N PRO A 131 -14.87 3.25 -5.27
CA PRO A 131 -14.36 4.40 -4.54
C PRO A 131 -12.82 4.43 -4.60
N ILE A 132 -12.29 5.65 -4.71
CA ILE A 132 -10.86 5.93 -4.75
C ILE A 132 -10.56 6.97 -3.70
N ALA A 133 -9.70 6.63 -2.75
CA ALA A 133 -9.18 7.53 -1.75
C ALA A 133 -7.74 7.93 -2.11
N THR A 134 -7.44 9.21 -2.04
CA THR A 134 -6.13 9.77 -2.40
C THR A 134 -5.57 10.59 -1.26
N ASP A 135 -4.34 10.28 -0.83
CA ASP A 135 -3.54 11.06 0.11
C ASP A 135 -2.17 11.31 -0.53
N ARG A 136 -1.89 12.56 -0.91
CA ARG A 136 -0.68 12.94 -1.65
C ARG A 136 -0.47 12.08 -2.90
N ASP A 137 0.58 11.26 -2.91
CA ASP A 137 0.96 10.36 -3.98
C ASP A 137 0.39 8.93 -3.82
N LEU A 138 -0.21 8.64 -2.65
CA LEU A 138 -0.85 7.35 -2.38
C LEU A 138 -2.31 7.36 -2.82
N GLN A 139 -2.71 6.36 -3.57
CA GLN A 139 -4.08 6.11 -3.99
C GLN A 139 -4.51 4.72 -3.52
N ILE A 140 -5.69 4.65 -2.92
CA ILE A 140 -6.30 3.39 -2.49
C ILE A 140 -7.65 3.26 -3.19
N SER A 141 -7.85 2.19 -3.94
CA SER A 141 -9.12 1.86 -4.59
C SER A 141 -9.69 0.57 -4.01
N ALA A 142 -11.01 0.40 -4.07
CA ALA A 142 -11.71 -0.83 -3.66
C ALA A 142 -13.02 -0.96 -4.43
N ASP A 143 -13.69 -2.10 -4.37
CA ASP A 143 -15.01 -2.24 -4.99
C ASP A 143 -16.07 -1.43 -4.24
N ARG A 144 -15.92 -1.34 -2.92
CA ARG A 144 -16.82 -0.63 -2.00
C ARG A 144 -16.05 -0.04 -0.82
N ALA A 145 -16.56 1.07 -0.30
CA ALA A 145 -16.08 1.62 0.98
C ALA A 145 -17.25 2.02 1.88
N VAL A 146 -17.00 2.00 3.18
CA VAL A 146 -17.91 2.54 4.21
C VAL A 146 -17.12 3.56 5.01
N PHE A 147 -17.59 4.81 5.01
CA PHE A 147 -17.03 5.86 5.84
C PHE A 147 -17.88 6.05 7.08
N ARG A 148 -17.31 5.81 8.25
CA ARG A 148 -17.89 6.09 9.56
C ARG A 148 -17.40 7.44 10.04
N ILE A 149 -18.26 8.43 9.93
CA ILE A 149 -17.93 9.85 10.12
C ILE A 149 -17.53 10.12 11.57
N ASP A 150 -18.27 9.55 12.51
CA ASP A 150 -18.08 9.66 13.97
C ASP A 150 -16.77 9.02 14.44
N GLN A 151 -16.28 8.01 13.73
CA GLN A 151 -15.04 7.29 14.04
C GLN A 151 -13.86 7.77 13.19
N ASP A 152 -14.10 8.66 12.23
CA ASP A 152 -13.13 9.08 11.21
C ASP A 152 -12.47 7.86 10.55
N LYS A 153 -13.30 6.84 10.20
CA LYS A 153 -12.83 5.55 9.71
C LYS A 153 -13.37 5.24 8.32
N LEU A 154 -12.48 5.02 7.36
CA LEU A 154 -12.79 4.55 6.01
C LEU A 154 -12.47 3.05 5.91
N GLU A 155 -13.51 2.23 5.79
CA GLU A 155 -13.42 0.78 5.59
C GLU A 155 -13.51 0.46 4.10
N LEU A 156 -12.43 -0.01 3.49
CA LEU A 156 -12.38 -0.41 2.09
C LEU A 156 -12.48 -1.94 1.98
N ARG A 157 -13.37 -2.40 1.13
CA ARG A 157 -13.72 -3.82 0.96
C ARG A 157 -13.82 -4.18 -0.53
N GLY A 158 -13.58 -5.44 -0.86
CA GLY A 158 -13.56 -5.93 -2.24
C GLY A 158 -12.24 -5.55 -2.92
N ALA A 159 -11.24 -6.40 -2.73
CA ALA A 159 -9.92 -6.30 -3.35
C ALA A 159 -9.27 -4.90 -3.29
N PRO A 160 -9.13 -4.30 -2.09
CA PRO A 160 -8.48 -3.00 -2.01
C PRO A 160 -7.07 -3.06 -2.57
N ALA A 161 -6.74 -2.05 -3.40
CA ALA A 161 -5.45 -1.92 -4.06
C ALA A 161 -4.84 -0.55 -3.77
N PHE A 162 -3.58 -0.57 -3.38
CA PHE A 162 -2.77 0.62 -3.17
C PHE A 162 -1.89 0.85 -4.38
N THR A 163 -1.89 2.05 -4.90
CA THR A 163 -0.97 2.49 -5.94
C THR A 163 -0.27 3.75 -5.51
N ARG A 164 1.02 3.85 -5.79
CA ARG A 164 1.78 5.07 -5.54
C ARG A 164 2.13 5.73 -6.86
N ARG A 165 1.70 6.98 -7.04
CA ARG A 165 2.08 7.82 -8.17
C ARG A 165 3.34 8.60 -7.79
N THR A 166 4.47 8.28 -8.41
CA THR A 166 5.65 9.12 -8.35
C THR A 166 5.80 9.85 -9.68
N ALA A 167 5.84 11.18 -9.64
CA ALA A 167 5.96 12.02 -10.84
C ALA A 167 7.21 11.72 -11.72
N ALA A 168 8.18 11.01 -11.18
CA ALA A 168 9.46 10.71 -11.82
C ALA A 168 9.62 9.22 -12.25
N ALA A 169 8.64 8.35 -11.99
CA ALA A 169 8.76 6.96 -12.40
C ALA A 169 8.08 6.72 -13.76
N PRO A 170 8.74 6.05 -14.71
CA PRO A 170 8.07 5.59 -15.92
C PRO A 170 6.91 4.68 -15.54
N ALA A 171 5.83 4.67 -16.33
CA ALA A 171 4.63 3.85 -16.10
C ALA A 171 4.93 2.34 -15.87
N SER A 172 6.10 1.88 -16.27
CA SER A 172 6.63 0.52 -16.08
C SER A 172 7.07 0.19 -14.65
N ALA A 173 7.13 1.17 -13.72
CA ALA A 173 7.60 0.96 -12.34
C ALA A 173 6.49 1.06 -11.30
N GLU A 174 5.24 0.92 -11.70
CA GLU A 174 4.10 0.95 -10.78
C GLU A 174 4.13 -0.25 -9.83
N ILE A 175 4.06 0.04 -8.53
CA ILE A 175 3.89 -0.96 -7.49
C ILE A 175 2.43 -0.97 -7.09
N VAL A 176 1.78 -2.12 -7.27
CA VAL A 176 0.40 -2.37 -6.83
C VAL A 176 0.45 -3.32 -5.63
N LEU A 177 -0.05 -2.86 -4.49
CA LEU A 177 -0.20 -3.69 -3.30
C LEU A 177 -1.70 -3.98 -3.11
N THR A 178 -2.04 -5.25 -2.91
CA THR A 178 -3.41 -5.72 -2.65
C THR A 178 -3.52 -6.30 -1.25
N ALA A 179 -4.70 -6.17 -0.65
CA ALA A 179 -5.05 -6.71 0.66
C ALA A 179 -6.47 -7.30 0.62
N SER A 180 -6.88 -8.04 1.65
CA SER A 180 -8.25 -8.53 1.79
C SER A 180 -9.23 -7.42 2.12
N SER A 181 -8.81 -6.50 2.97
CA SER A 181 -9.53 -5.29 3.36
C SER A 181 -8.57 -4.22 3.86
N VAL A 182 -9.06 -2.99 3.98
CA VAL A 182 -8.29 -1.88 4.56
C VAL A 182 -9.21 -1.08 5.47
N ASP A 183 -8.73 -0.80 6.66
CA ASP A 183 -9.29 0.18 7.57
C ASP A 183 -8.31 1.36 7.66
N TRP A 184 -8.75 2.54 7.23
CA TRP A 184 -7.95 3.75 7.23
C TRP A 184 -8.60 4.85 8.04
N TYR A 185 -7.81 5.56 8.83
CA TYR A 185 -8.21 6.68 9.68
C TYR A 185 -7.59 7.97 9.14
N PRO A 186 -8.29 8.74 8.29
CA PRO A 186 -7.71 9.88 7.57
C PRO A 186 -7.09 10.96 8.45
N THR A 187 -7.64 11.24 9.63
CA THR A 187 -7.12 12.28 10.53
C THR A 187 -5.81 11.88 11.21
N SER A 188 -5.70 10.65 11.68
CA SER A 188 -4.48 10.13 12.30
C SER A 188 -3.47 9.58 11.30
N GLY A 189 -3.92 9.28 10.08
CA GLY A 189 -3.15 8.60 9.06
C GLY A 189 -3.00 7.10 9.27
N ASN A 190 -3.50 6.54 10.36
CA ASN A 190 -3.35 5.13 10.64
C ASN A 190 -4.07 4.25 9.61
N LEU A 191 -3.42 3.17 9.24
CA LEU A 191 -3.90 2.23 8.24
C LEU A 191 -3.63 0.80 8.71
N ILE A 192 -4.66 -0.05 8.63
CA ILE A 192 -4.60 -1.46 8.98
C ILE A 192 -5.14 -2.26 7.80
N ALA A 193 -4.36 -3.19 7.29
CA ALA A 193 -4.74 -4.06 6.19
C ALA A 193 -4.47 -5.53 6.57
N PRO A 194 -5.50 -6.27 6.99
CA PRO A 194 -5.36 -7.71 7.14
C PRO A 194 -5.12 -8.36 5.78
N GLY A 195 -4.33 -9.41 5.81
CA GLY A 195 -3.87 -10.09 4.60
C GLY A 195 -4.80 -11.18 4.07
N PRO A 196 -4.29 -11.88 3.07
CA PRO A 196 -2.90 -11.84 2.59
C PRO A 196 -2.54 -10.54 1.84
N ILE A 197 -1.41 -9.98 2.18
CA ILE A 197 -0.83 -8.84 1.47
C ILE A 197 0.00 -9.35 0.30
N ARG A 198 -0.20 -8.77 -0.87
CA ARG A 198 0.61 -9.04 -2.05
C ARG A 198 0.97 -7.74 -2.76
N ALA A 199 2.24 -7.42 -2.83
CA ALA A 199 2.75 -6.34 -3.65
C ALA A 199 3.39 -6.90 -4.92
N VAL A 200 3.08 -6.27 -6.05
CA VAL A 200 3.60 -6.64 -7.37
C VAL A 200 4.21 -5.40 -8.01
N ARG A 201 5.48 -5.49 -8.36
CA ARG A 201 6.15 -4.48 -9.17
C ARG A 201 6.35 -5.03 -10.57
N ARG A 202 5.71 -4.41 -11.55
CA ARG A 202 5.93 -4.73 -12.96
C ARG A 202 7.22 -4.10 -13.43
N LEU A 203 8.05 -4.89 -14.07
CA LEU A 203 9.28 -4.45 -14.74
C LEU A 203 8.98 -4.19 -16.23
N ALA A 204 10.02 -3.80 -17.00
CA ALA A 204 9.89 -3.62 -18.44
C ALA A 204 9.30 -4.87 -19.13
N ALA A 205 8.72 -4.68 -20.32
CA ALA A 205 8.06 -5.72 -21.08
C ALA A 205 8.91 -7.00 -21.22
N GLY A 206 8.30 -8.16 -21.01
CA GLY A 206 8.95 -9.47 -21.09
C GLY A 206 9.68 -9.94 -19.84
N LYS A 207 9.80 -9.13 -18.79
CA LYS A 207 10.37 -9.57 -17.52
C LYS A 207 9.30 -9.97 -16.52
N ALA A 208 9.52 -11.10 -15.84
CA ALA A 208 8.64 -11.52 -14.75
C ALA A 208 8.61 -10.49 -13.61
N PRO A 209 7.44 -10.24 -13.01
CA PRO A 209 7.29 -9.21 -11.98
C PRO A 209 8.00 -9.60 -10.68
N GLN A 210 8.46 -8.59 -9.96
CA GLN A 210 8.85 -8.74 -8.56
C GLN A 210 7.61 -8.86 -7.69
N THR A 211 7.63 -9.74 -6.70
CA THR A 211 6.53 -9.94 -5.77
C THR A 211 7.00 -9.88 -4.33
N LEU A 212 6.16 -9.32 -3.46
CA LEU A 212 6.35 -9.34 -2.02
C LEU A 212 5.04 -9.79 -1.38
N THR A 213 5.12 -10.67 -0.38
CA THR A 213 3.95 -11.17 0.36
C THR A 213 4.17 -11.08 1.86
N ALA A 214 3.07 -10.82 2.60
CA ALA A 214 3.05 -10.79 4.05
C ALA A 214 1.65 -11.16 4.58
N PRO A 215 1.51 -11.63 5.83
CA PRO A 215 0.21 -11.92 6.43
C PRO A 215 -0.67 -10.69 6.62
N SER A 216 -0.08 -9.55 6.98
CA SER A 216 -0.80 -8.29 7.20
C SER A 216 0.13 -7.10 7.05
N LEU A 217 -0.47 -5.91 6.97
CA LEU A 217 0.23 -4.64 6.91
C LEU A 217 -0.43 -3.66 7.88
N GLN A 218 0.39 -2.91 8.58
CA GLN A 218 0.02 -1.72 9.32
C GLN A 218 0.82 -0.54 8.80
N GLY A 219 0.31 0.68 8.94
CA GLY A 219 1.03 1.83 8.47
C GLY A 219 0.46 3.15 8.95
N ASN A 220 1.16 4.21 8.61
CA ASN A 220 0.69 5.57 8.83
C ASN A 220 1.01 6.42 7.61
N THR A 221 -0.05 6.92 6.95
CA THR A 221 0.09 7.70 5.72
C THR A 221 0.70 9.07 5.97
N LEU A 222 0.51 9.66 7.16
CA LEU A 222 1.10 10.94 7.53
C LEU A 222 2.61 10.82 7.75
N GLN A 223 3.04 9.75 8.40
CA GLN A 223 4.46 9.43 8.64
C GLN A 223 5.11 8.74 7.43
N GLN A 224 4.31 8.31 6.45
CA GLN A 224 4.76 7.60 5.26
C GLN A 224 5.56 6.33 5.60
N ASN A 225 5.13 5.58 6.58
CA ASN A 225 5.71 4.30 6.95
C ASN A 225 4.70 3.16 6.84
N LEU A 226 5.22 1.99 6.52
CA LEU A 226 4.47 0.73 6.43
C LEU A 226 5.24 -0.35 7.17
N VAL A 227 4.54 -1.19 7.92
CA VAL A 227 5.08 -2.35 8.64
C VAL A 227 4.39 -3.60 8.13
N LEU A 228 5.16 -4.48 7.53
CA LEU A 228 4.72 -5.81 7.07
C LEU A 228 4.99 -6.82 8.17
N GLN A 229 3.95 -7.57 8.57
CA GLN A 229 4.08 -8.59 9.60
C GLN A 229 4.76 -9.86 9.07
N ALA A 230 5.45 -10.55 9.95
CA ALA A 230 6.16 -11.80 9.63
C ALA A 230 5.19 -12.96 9.29
N PRO A 231 5.57 -13.89 8.39
CA PRO A 231 6.76 -13.92 7.56
C PRO A 231 6.63 -13.03 6.31
N VAL A 232 7.63 -12.22 6.04
CA VAL A 232 7.71 -11.42 4.80
C VAL A 232 8.54 -12.18 3.78
N ARG A 233 8.01 -12.37 2.56
CA ARG A 233 8.69 -13.04 1.45
C ARG A 233 8.80 -12.11 0.26
N PHE A 234 9.96 -12.05 -0.34
CA PHE A 234 10.23 -11.33 -1.57
C PHE A 234 10.76 -12.27 -2.64
N SER A 235 10.33 -12.09 -3.88
CA SER A 235 10.80 -12.84 -5.04
C SER A 235 11.03 -11.91 -6.23
N ASP A 236 12.19 -12.05 -6.85
CA ASP A 236 12.55 -11.43 -8.11
C ASP A 236 13.04 -12.54 -9.07
N PRO A 237 12.15 -13.05 -9.95
CA PRO A 237 12.52 -14.12 -10.87
C PRO A 237 13.61 -13.70 -11.88
N ALA A 238 13.67 -12.42 -12.27
CA ALA A 238 14.68 -11.94 -13.23
C ALA A 238 16.10 -11.96 -12.64
N ALA A 239 16.23 -11.70 -11.34
CA ALA A 239 17.47 -11.80 -10.61
C ALA A 239 17.67 -13.20 -9.96
N LYS A 240 16.72 -14.14 -10.17
CA LYS A 240 16.65 -15.42 -9.44
C LYS A 240 16.77 -15.24 -7.93
N ALA A 241 16.16 -14.15 -7.42
CA ALA A 241 16.26 -13.78 -6.01
C ALA A 241 15.00 -14.19 -5.24
N VAL A 242 15.20 -14.81 -4.09
CA VAL A 242 14.17 -15.12 -3.09
C VAL A 242 14.71 -14.76 -1.72
N LEU A 243 13.93 -13.97 -0.96
CA LEU A 243 14.25 -13.55 0.39
C LEU A 243 13.07 -13.87 1.31
N GLN A 244 13.35 -14.33 2.52
CA GLN A 244 12.35 -14.54 3.56
C GLN A 244 12.89 -13.98 4.88
N GLY A 245 12.07 -13.15 5.54
CA GLY A 245 12.45 -12.50 6.80
C GLY A 245 11.27 -12.32 7.75
N GLY A 246 11.59 -11.71 8.87
CA GLY A 246 10.62 -11.31 9.87
C GLY A 246 9.89 -10.01 9.52
N GLU A 247 9.34 -9.38 10.54
CA GLU A 247 8.70 -8.08 10.41
C GLU A 247 9.62 -7.09 9.69
N THR A 248 9.04 -6.36 8.74
CA THR A 248 9.79 -5.46 7.85
C THR A 248 9.11 -4.11 7.77
N THR A 249 9.85 -3.05 8.05
CA THR A 249 9.41 -1.66 7.96
C THR A 249 9.86 -1.04 6.64
N ILE A 250 8.98 -0.30 5.99
CA ILE A 250 9.23 0.46 4.76
C ILE A 250 9.00 1.94 5.04
N GLU A 251 10.03 2.76 4.93
CA GLU A 251 9.94 4.22 4.98
C GLU A 251 9.86 4.77 3.55
N LEU A 252 8.67 5.21 3.15
CA LEU A 252 8.40 5.59 1.76
C LEU A 252 9.17 6.84 1.33
N THR A 253 9.25 7.85 2.21
CA THR A 253 9.95 9.12 1.92
C THR A 253 11.45 8.92 1.77
N ARG A 254 12.06 8.17 2.66
CA ARG A 254 13.50 7.89 2.64
C ARG A 254 13.88 6.78 1.67
N GLN A 255 12.89 6.01 1.20
CA GLN A 255 13.07 4.82 0.38
C GLN A 255 13.99 3.79 1.05
N VAL A 256 13.74 3.55 2.34
CA VAL A 256 14.50 2.63 3.18
C VAL A 256 13.60 1.48 3.57
N VAL A 257 14.13 0.25 3.46
CA VAL A 257 13.47 -0.97 3.93
C VAL A 257 14.36 -1.59 5.01
N THR A 258 13.80 -1.83 6.18
CA THR A 258 14.54 -2.37 7.33
C THR A 258 13.84 -3.56 7.95
N SER A 259 14.60 -4.50 8.47
CA SER A 259 14.14 -5.53 9.39
C SER A 259 15.17 -5.74 10.49
N ARG A 260 14.70 -6.00 11.70
CA ARG A 260 15.59 -6.35 12.85
C ARG A 260 15.62 -7.85 13.11
N HIS A 261 14.92 -8.64 12.30
CA HIS A 261 14.75 -10.07 12.50
C HIS A 261 15.74 -10.89 11.67
N ARG A 262 15.85 -12.17 11.98
CA ARG A 262 16.60 -13.11 11.15
C ARG A 262 15.96 -13.21 9.77
N PHE A 263 16.81 -13.35 8.76
CA PHE A 263 16.37 -13.55 7.39
C PHE A 263 17.30 -14.52 6.67
N THR A 264 16.78 -15.13 5.62
CA THR A 264 17.51 -15.99 4.70
C THR A 264 17.12 -15.64 3.28
N GLY A 265 17.98 -15.95 2.33
CA GLY A 265 17.67 -15.76 0.93
C GLY A 265 18.67 -16.41 0.00
N ALA A 266 18.35 -16.30 -1.27
CA ALA A 266 19.23 -16.69 -2.36
C ALA A 266 19.11 -15.66 -3.49
N ILE A 267 20.21 -15.37 -4.16
CA ILE A 267 20.29 -14.57 -5.37
C ILE A 267 21.17 -15.38 -6.35
N ASP A 268 20.55 -15.98 -7.37
CA ASP A 268 21.17 -16.97 -8.23
C ASP A 268 21.88 -18.07 -7.41
N LYS A 269 23.18 -18.19 -7.48
CA LYS A 269 23.98 -19.18 -6.73
C LYS A 269 24.42 -18.71 -5.34
N LEU A 270 24.23 -17.43 -5.02
CA LEU A 270 24.60 -16.86 -3.73
C LEU A 270 23.49 -17.08 -2.69
N LYS A 271 23.75 -17.85 -1.65
CA LYS A 271 22.90 -17.92 -0.45
C LYS A 271 23.34 -16.87 0.55
N LEU A 272 22.37 -16.21 1.17
CA LEU A 272 22.62 -15.16 2.15
C LEU A 272 21.75 -15.36 3.40
N ALA A 273 22.31 -15.04 4.54
CA ALA A 273 21.63 -15.08 5.83
C ALA A 273 22.19 -14.02 6.77
N GLY A 274 21.38 -13.59 7.70
CA GLY A 274 21.80 -12.62 8.71
C GLY A 274 20.73 -12.33 9.74
N HIS A 275 21.06 -11.41 10.63
CA HIS A 275 20.13 -10.88 11.61
C HIS A 275 20.06 -9.36 11.44
N GLY A 276 18.90 -8.90 10.95
CA GLY A 276 18.66 -7.53 10.55
C GLY A 276 19.26 -7.16 9.19
N PHE A 277 18.50 -6.36 8.45
CA PHE A 277 18.98 -5.78 7.20
C PHE A 277 18.45 -4.35 7.01
N GLU A 278 19.15 -3.60 6.18
CA GLU A 278 18.75 -2.28 5.68
C GLU A 278 18.97 -2.23 4.16
N LEU A 279 17.92 -1.87 3.41
CA LEU A 279 18.01 -1.59 1.98
C LEU A 279 17.85 -0.08 1.78
N LEU A 280 18.92 0.58 1.37
CA LEU A 280 18.98 2.02 1.12
C LEU A 280 18.86 2.26 -0.39
N ASN A 281 17.64 2.32 -0.91
CA ASN A 281 17.39 2.33 -2.35
C ASN A 281 18.05 3.51 -3.07
N ARG A 282 18.06 4.70 -2.48
CA ARG A 282 18.72 5.88 -3.07
C ARG A 282 20.23 5.71 -3.20
N GLN A 283 20.85 4.99 -2.27
CA GLN A 283 22.30 4.71 -2.23
C GLN A 283 22.66 3.42 -2.97
N ARG A 284 21.65 2.64 -3.39
CA ARG A 284 21.82 1.32 -3.98
C ARG A 284 22.62 0.38 -3.08
N LEU A 285 22.38 0.45 -1.79
CA LEU A 285 23.15 -0.24 -0.76
C LEU A 285 22.27 -1.19 0.04
N ALA A 286 22.68 -2.45 0.13
CA ALA A 286 22.13 -3.46 1.03
C ALA A 286 23.10 -3.69 2.17
N VAL A 287 22.61 -3.71 3.39
CA VAL A 287 23.40 -3.92 4.61
C VAL A 287 22.79 -5.07 5.39
N ILE A 288 23.60 -6.05 5.74
CA ILE A 288 23.29 -7.07 6.77
C ILE A 288 23.89 -6.55 8.07
N THR A 289 23.03 -6.26 9.04
CA THR A 289 23.44 -5.49 10.24
C THR A 289 24.19 -6.34 11.25
N SER A 290 23.90 -7.66 11.31
CA SER A 290 24.66 -8.59 12.16
C SER A 290 24.57 -10.03 11.65
N ALA A 291 25.49 -10.87 12.12
CA ALA A 291 25.60 -12.30 11.80
C ALA A 291 25.57 -12.58 10.28
N CYS A 292 26.27 -11.75 9.51
CA CYS A 292 26.35 -11.88 8.06
C CYS A 292 26.97 -13.23 7.68
N ARG A 293 26.27 -13.95 6.79
CA ARG A 293 26.75 -15.16 6.12
C ARG A 293 26.38 -15.11 4.64
N LEU A 294 27.40 -15.18 3.81
CA LEU A 294 27.28 -15.28 2.36
C LEU A 294 27.93 -16.58 1.91
N GLN A 295 27.23 -17.37 1.13
CA GLN A 295 27.69 -18.67 0.69
C GLN A 295 27.42 -18.85 -0.79
N GLN A 296 28.45 -19.16 -1.55
CA GLN A 296 28.38 -19.58 -2.94
C GLN A 296 29.12 -20.91 -3.14
N PRO A 297 28.96 -21.61 -4.29
CA PRO A 297 29.67 -22.88 -4.51
C PRO A 297 31.17 -22.72 -4.27
N GLY A 298 31.71 -23.52 -3.36
CA GLY A 298 33.12 -23.51 -3.01
C GLY A 298 33.57 -22.41 -2.05
N GLU A 299 32.72 -21.45 -1.67
CA GLU A 299 33.12 -20.34 -0.81
C GLU A 299 32.07 -20.00 0.24
N THR A 300 32.52 -19.64 1.45
CA THR A 300 31.66 -19.10 2.51
C THR A 300 32.36 -17.91 3.18
N LEU A 301 31.67 -16.78 3.22
CA LEU A 301 32.09 -15.58 3.95
C LEU A 301 31.18 -15.41 5.17
N THR A 302 31.79 -15.25 6.34
CA THR A 302 31.07 -14.83 7.56
C THR A 302 31.70 -13.57 8.14
N ALA A 303 30.88 -12.70 8.72
CA ALA A 303 31.32 -11.46 9.36
C ALA A 303 30.24 -10.95 10.33
N ARG A 304 30.57 -9.99 11.18
CA ARG A 304 29.56 -9.33 12.00
C ARG A 304 28.59 -8.54 11.12
N ARG A 305 29.10 -7.74 10.19
CA ARG A 305 28.33 -6.86 9.30
C ARG A 305 28.85 -6.97 7.87
N CYS A 306 27.94 -6.98 6.91
CA CYS A 306 28.27 -6.88 5.49
C CYS A 306 27.46 -5.76 4.84
N GLN A 307 28.04 -5.13 3.85
CA GLN A 307 27.33 -4.20 2.98
C GLN A 307 27.70 -4.48 1.51
N TRP A 308 26.70 -4.34 0.63
CA TRP A 308 26.84 -4.56 -0.79
C TRP A 308 26.17 -3.44 -1.56
N ASN A 309 26.94 -2.82 -2.46
CA ASN A 309 26.42 -1.85 -3.39
C ASN A 309 26.09 -2.55 -4.70
N TRP A 310 24.79 -2.66 -5.03
CA TRP A 310 24.37 -3.40 -6.21
C TRP A 310 24.56 -2.67 -7.54
N SER A 311 24.96 -1.38 -7.56
CA SER A 311 25.27 -0.65 -8.80
C SER A 311 26.67 -0.91 -9.31
N ASN A 312 27.65 -1.01 -8.41
CA ASN A 312 29.07 -1.21 -8.75
C ASN A 312 29.63 -2.54 -8.22
N GLN A 313 28.78 -3.39 -7.65
CA GLN A 313 29.09 -4.70 -7.08
C GLN A 313 30.10 -4.68 -5.92
N ALA A 314 30.38 -3.49 -5.36
CA ALA A 314 31.28 -3.38 -4.23
C ALA A 314 30.73 -4.06 -2.99
N ILE A 315 31.55 -4.86 -2.32
CA ILE A 315 31.24 -5.52 -1.06
C ILE A 315 32.22 -5.08 0.02
N GLU A 316 31.73 -4.88 1.21
CA GLU A 316 32.54 -4.72 2.40
C GLU A 316 31.98 -5.60 3.53
N ALA A 317 32.89 -6.34 4.18
CA ALA A 317 32.58 -7.10 5.39
C ALA A 317 33.46 -6.62 6.54
N ARG A 318 32.87 -6.49 7.74
CA ARG A 318 33.56 -5.98 8.93
C ARG A 318 33.24 -6.81 10.16
N GLY A 319 34.25 -6.95 11.03
CA GLY A 319 34.17 -7.58 12.35
C GLY A 319 34.21 -9.09 12.31
N GLY A 320 35.37 -9.68 12.60
CA GLY A 320 35.57 -11.11 12.60
C GLY A 320 35.32 -11.77 11.24
N VAL A 321 35.89 -11.20 10.20
CA VAL A 321 35.72 -11.70 8.82
C VAL A 321 36.43 -13.03 8.70
N VAL A 322 35.73 -14.08 8.25
CA VAL A 322 36.30 -15.39 7.91
C VAL A 322 35.84 -15.75 6.50
N LEU A 323 36.76 -15.92 5.60
CA LEU A 323 36.52 -16.46 4.26
C LEU A 323 37.07 -17.90 4.23
N GLN A 324 36.19 -18.82 3.87
CA GLN A 324 36.54 -20.25 3.66
C GLN A 324 36.38 -20.54 2.17
N ARG A 325 37.40 -21.15 1.58
CA ARG A 325 37.41 -21.65 0.20
C ARG A 325 37.71 -23.14 0.20
N GLN A 326 36.89 -23.93 -0.48
CA GLN A 326 37.08 -25.37 -0.60
C GLN A 326 38.32 -25.70 -1.41
N ALA A 327 38.63 -24.88 -2.43
CA ALA A 327 39.89 -25.02 -3.13
C ALA A 327 41.04 -24.77 -2.16
N ASN A 328 41.95 -25.74 -2.04
CA ASN A 328 43.13 -25.73 -1.16
C ASN A 328 42.80 -25.60 0.35
N ASP A 329 41.60 -25.96 0.81
CA ASP A 329 41.19 -25.84 2.21
C ASP A 329 41.57 -24.46 2.81
N GLN A 330 41.41 -23.39 2.00
CA GLN A 330 41.85 -22.06 2.39
C GLN A 330 40.90 -21.44 3.42
N ILE A 331 41.48 -20.93 4.52
CA ILE A 331 40.76 -20.15 5.53
C ILE A 331 41.52 -18.85 5.74
N THR A 332 40.87 -17.70 5.43
CA THR A 332 41.44 -16.37 5.67
C THR A 332 40.65 -15.67 6.76
N ARG A 333 41.31 -15.17 7.81
CA ARG A 333 40.74 -14.38 8.90
C ARG A 333 41.27 -12.95 8.86
N ALA A 334 40.37 -11.97 8.99
CA ALA A 334 40.70 -10.55 8.99
C ALA A 334 39.68 -9.74 9.79
N ARG A 335 39.97 -8.48 10.08
CA ARG A 335 38.98 -7.56 10.67
C ARG A 335 38.05 -6.98 9.62
N ARG A 336 38.55 -6.81 8.40
CA ARG A 336 37.82 -6.18 7.29
C ARG A 336 38.17 -6.86 5.97
N LEU A 337 37.17 -6.97 5.11
CA LEU A 337 37.29 -7.33 3.69
C LEU A 337 36.64 -6.22 2.87
N VAL A 338 37.29 -5.78 1.82
CA VAL A 338 36.74 -4.90 0.77
C VAL A 338 36.99 -5.57 -0.57
N GLY A 339 35.99 -5.61 -1.43
CA GLY A 339 36.12 -6.27 -2.73
C GLY A 339 34.94 -5.99 -3.66
N ARG A 340 34.83 -6.79 -4.70
CA ARG A 340 33.72 -6.80 -5.65
C ARG A 340 33.19 -8.22 -5.81
N ILE A 341 31.87 -8.36 -5.93
CA ILE A 341 31.21 -9.64 -6.24
C ILE A 341 31.22 -9.81 -7.76
N GLY A 342 31.63 -10.99 -8.25
CA GLY A 342 31.65 -11.32 -9.67
C GLY A 342 32.78 -12.30 -10.03
N ALA A 343 32.81 -12.75 -11.29
CA ALA A 343 33.74 -13.78 -11.77
C ALA A 343 35.24 -13.39 -11.64
N ASN A 344 35.54 -12.08 -11.68
CA ASN A 344 36.88 -11.52 -11.52
C ASN A 344 36.98 -10.66 -10.26
N GLY A 345 36.23 -11.03 -9.19
CA GLY A 345 36.17 -10.25 -7.97
C GLY A 345 37.49 -10.23 -7.21
N LEU A 346 38.09 -9.06 -7.07
CA LEU A 346 39.23 -8.83 -6.21
C LEU A 346 38.75 -8.60 -4.78
N ALA A 347 39.37 -9.23 -3.80
CA ALA A 347 39.11 -8.99 -2.38
C ALA A 347 40.40 -8.63 -1.65
N VAL A 348 40.39 -7.52 -0.94
CA VAL A 348 41.48 -7.04 -0.09
C VAL A 348 41.10 -7.26 1.37
N PHE A 349 41.95 -7.95 2.11
CA PHE A 349 41.79 -8.18 3.53
C PHE A 349 42.68 -7.25 4.33
N THR A 350 42.14 -6.65 5.38
CA THR A 350 42.89 -5.77 6.26
C THR A 350 42.56 -6.07 7.72
N SER A 351 43.53 -5.88 8.61
CA SER A 351 43.37 -6.04 10.04
C SER A 351 44.13 -4.94 10.78
N PRO A 352 43.60 -3.67 10.80
CA PRO A 352 44.24 -2.59 11.52
C PRO A 352 44.51 -2.97 12.98
N GLY A 353 45.78 -2.82 13.43
CA GLY A 353 46.25 -3.22 14.77
C GLY A 353 46.30 -4.72 15.04
N SER A 354 46.28 -5.56 13.99
CA SER A 354 46.30 -7.01 14.06
C SER A 354 46.87 -7.59 12.76
N ARG A 355 46.95 -8.92 12.66
CA ARG A 355 47.41 -9.57 11.43
C ARG A 355 46.25 -10.17 10.65
N VAL A 356 46.39 -10.24 9.31
CA VAL A 356 45.60 -11.13 8.47
C VAL A 356 46.21 -12.50 8.52
N GLU A 357 45.43 -13.50 8.84
CA GLU A 357 45.88 -14.90 8.92
C GLU A 357 45.27 -15.71 7.79
N THR A 358 46.09 -16.36 6.99
CA THR A 358 45.61 -17.27 5.92
C THR A 358 46.26 -18.63 6.14
N ARG A 359 45.42 -19.68 6.21
CA ARG A 359 45.86 -21.09 6.18
C ARG A 359 45.38 -21.70 4.88
N LEU A 360 46.23 -22.45 4.24
CA LEU A 360 45.90 -23.17 3.00
C LEU A 360 46.65 -24.53 3.01
N ARG A 361 46.05 -25.52 2.36
CA ARG A 361 46.67 -26.79 2.10
C ARG A 361 47.32 -26.73 0.71
N LEU A 362 48.62 -26.89 0.66
CA LEU A 362 49.32 -27.05 -0.62
C LEU A 362 49.07 -28.46 -1.16
N PRO A 363 48.85 -28.65 -2.47
CA PRO A 363 48.82 -29.99 -3.04
C PRO A 363 50.15 -30.66 -2.81
N SER A 364 50.15 -31.93 -2.33
CA SER A 364 51.37 -32.71 -2.20
C SER A 364 52.01 -32.81 -3.58
N GLY A 365 53.13 -32.15 -3.75
CA GLY A 365 53.90 -32.25 -5.01
C GLY A 365 54.28 -33.68 -5.29
N THR A 366 53.99 -34.16 -6.48
CA THR A 366 54.60 -35.37 -7.03
C THR A 366 56.12 -35.08 -7.07
N GLN A 367 56.87 -35.76 -6.25
CA GLN A 367 58.32 -35.72 -6.36
C GLN A 367 58.72 -36.23 -7.76
N GLY A 368 59.23 -35.35 -8.56
CA GLY A 368 59.76 -35.73 -9.87
C GLY A 368 60.08 -34.55 -10.75
N GLN A 369 61.30 -34.16 -10.77
CA GLN A 369 62.05 -33.30 -11.68
C GLN A 369 62.37 -31.92 -11.15
N SER A 370 63.64 -31.73 -10.79
CA SER A 370 64.28 -30.41 -10.77
C SER A 370 64.26 -29.82 -12.17
N PRO A 371 63.75 -28.64 -12.36
CA PRO A 371 64.10 -27.83 -13.50
C PRO A 371 65.16 -26.81 -13.06
N ASN A 372 66.28 -26.89 -13.64
CA ASN A 372 67.11 -25.74 -13.89
C ASN A 372 66.27 -24.73 -14.66
N ALA A 373 65.82 -23.67 -14.05
CA ALA A 373 65.18 -22.54 -14.72
C ALA A 373 65.35 -21.29 -13.90
N GLN A 374 66.01 -20.33 -14.45
CA GLN A 374 65.90 -18.91 -14.13
C GLN A 374 64.41 -18.57 -14.04
N ALA A 375 63.96 -18.35 -12.83
CA ALA A 375 62.58 -17.96 -12.63
C ALA A 375 62.43 -16.45 -12.85
N ASP A 376 61.76 -16.12 -13.91
CA ASP A 376 61.01 -14.88 -13.98
C ASP A 376 59.99 -14.86 -12.86
N ARG A 377 60.21 -14.01 -11.88
CA ARG A 377 59.25 -13.75 -10.81
C ARG A 377 58.07 -12.98 -11.40
N PRO A 378 56.85 -13.48 -11.44
CA PRO A 378 55.72 -12.66 -11.74
C PRO A 378 55.53 -11.61 -10.63
N PRO A 379 55.14 -10.38 -10.94
CA PRO A 379 54.92 -9.36 -9.95
C PRO A 379 53.80 -9.78 -9.04
N ILE A 380 54.02 -9.61 -7.72
CA ILE A 380 52.99 -9.79 -6.71
C ILE A 380 51.94 -8.70 -6.98
N ALA A 381 50.81 -9.08 -7.54
CA ALA A 381 49.65 -8.19 -7.59
C ALA A 381 49.08 -8.06 -6.15
N LEU A 382 49.22 -6.89 -5.57
CA LEU A 382 48.63 -6.46 -4.33
C LEU A 382 47.13 -6.19 -4.50
#